data_2dc775f361b697e1841046cc1b652485
#
_entry.id   2dc775f361b697e1841046cc1b652485
#
_cell.length_a   1.000
_cell.length_b   1.000
_cell.length_c   1.000
_cell.angle_alpha   90.00
_cell.angle_beta   90.00
_cell.angle_gamma   90.00
#
_symmetry.space_group_name_H-M   'P 1'
#
loop_
_entity.id
_entity.type
_entity.pdbx_description
1 polymer ?
#
loop_
_entity_poly.entity_id
_entity_poly.type
_entity_poly.pdbx_seq_one_letter_code
_entity_poly.pdbx_strand_id
1 'polypeptide(L)'
;EQAIAVGKEAVHLAAKGLNGQMVTIVRDSDTPYSWSVGHTDIVNIANKEKVLPADYIREDGFHVTEAFRTYCQPLIEGELWPDYSGGIPVYSQLVRNLVPKKLG
;
A
#
# COMPACT_ATOMS: atom_id res chain seq x y z
N GLU A 1 -5.87 0.75 -6.40
CA GLU A 1 -6.49 1.87 -5.69
C GLU A 1 -5.70 2.25 -4.43
N GLN A 2 -5.49 1.34 -3.48
CA GLN A 2 -4.76 1.58 -2.22
C GLN A 2 -3.33 2.12 -2.45
N ALA A 3 -2.58 1.56 -3.38
CA ALA A 3 -1.23 2.04 -3.69
C ALA A 3 -1.21 3.49 -4.17
N ILE A 4 -2.19 3.91 -4.96
CA ILE A 4 -2.34 5.30 -5.41
C ILE A 4 -2.65 6.22 -4.23
N ALA A 5 -3.55 5.80 -3.34
CA ALA A 5 -3.92 6.58 -2.14
C ALA A 5 -2.72 6.77 -1.21
N VAL A 6 -1.95 5.71 -0.95
CA VAL A 6 -0.72 5.76 -0.15
C VAL A 6 0.31 6.71 -0.76
N GLY A 7 0.50 6.66 -2.08
CA GLY A 7 1.42 7.56 -2.78
C GLY A 7 1.01 9.02 -2.69
N LYS A 8 -0.29 9.32 -2.84
CA LYS A 8 -0.83 10.67 -2.68
C LYS A 8 -0.62 11.20 -1.27
N GLU A 9 -0.94 10.39 -0.25
CA GLU A 9 -0.79 10.80 1.14
C GLU A 9 0.68 11.01 1.52
N ALA A 10 1.61 10.21 0.99
CA ALA A 10 3.03 10.44 1.21
C ALA A 10 3.48 11.83 0.72
N VAL A 11 2.98 12.28 -0.43
CA VAL A 11 3.26 13.63 -0.95
C VAL A 11 2.62 14.71 -0.06
N HIS A 12 1.40 14.48 0.42
CA HIS A 12 0.73 15.41 1.33
C HIS A 12 1.49 15.58 2.66
N LEU A 13 1.96 14.47 3.25
CA LEU A 13 2.76 14.51 4.48
C LEU A 13 4.08 15.28 4.25
N ALA A 14 4.76 15.02 3.14
CA ALA A 14 5.98 15.73 2.78
C ALA A 14 5.73 17.24 2.59
N ALA A 15 4.64 17.61 1.91
CA ALA A 15 4.26 19.02 1.71
C ALA A 15 3.91 19.73 3.02
N LYS A 16 3.41 19.00 4.03
CA LYS A 16 3.18 19.50 5.39
C LYS A 16 4.45 19.56 6.24
N GLY A 17 5.60 19.16 5.69
CA GLY A 17 6.88 19.14 6.41
C GLY A 17 7.04 18.00 7.41
N LEU A 18 6.19 16.97 7.35
CA LEU A 18 6.28 15.81 8.21
C LEU A 18 7.36 14.85 7.67
N ASN A 19 8.45 14.74 8.40
CA ASN A 19 9.56 13.84 8.07
C ASN A 19 9.52 12.56 8.91
N GLY A 20 10.16 11.50 8.41
CA GLY A 20 10.29 10.24 9.15
C GLY A 20 8.97 9.50 9.35
N GLN A 21 7.96 9.78 8.52
CA GLN A 21 6.67 9.12 8.56
C GLN A 21 6.56 8.05 7.47
N MET A 22 5.94 6.93 7.80
CA MET A 22 5.50 5.93 6.84
C MET A 22 3.99 5.96 6.71
N VAL A 23 3.49 6.07 5.49
CA VAL A 23 2.05 5.96 5.22
C VAL A 23 1.62 4.51 5.35
N THR A 24 0.50 4.29 6.00
CA THR A 24 -0.06 2.97 6.27
C THR A 24 -1.46 2.83 5.68
N ILE A 25 -1.85 1.60 5.38
CA ILE A 25 -3.23 1.24 5.07
C ILE A 25 -3.84 0.68 6.35
N VAL A 26 -4.90 1.32 6.82
CA VAL A 26 -5.68 0.87 7.97
C VAL A 26 -6.90 0.14 7.44
N ARG A 27 -7.10 -1.08 7.89
CA ARG A 27 -8.29 -1.87 7.55
C ARG A 27 -9.37 -1.56 8.57
N ASP A 28 -10.44 -0.94 8.12
CA ASP A 28 -11.52 -0.45 9.01
C ASP A 28 -12.60 -1.51 9.20
N SER A 29 -12.90 -2.30 8.16
CA SER A 29 -13.90 -3.38 8.20
C SER A 29 -13.59 -4.49 7.20
N ASP A 30 -14.01 -5.72 7.53
CA ASP A 30 -13.92 -6.89 6.65
C ASP A 30 -15.17 -7.04 5.77
N THR A 31 -16.35 -6.72 6.30
CA THR A 31 -17.62 -6.93 5.58
C THR A 31 -18.62 -5.81 5.93
N PRO A 32 -18.88 -4.89 4.97
CA PRO A 32 -18.17 -4.72 3.72
C PRO A 32 -16.71 -4.30 3.93
N TYR A 33 -15.83 -4.68 3.02
CA TYR A 33 -14.44 -4.27 3.11
C TYR A 33 -14.30 -2.75 3.01
N SER A 34 -13.66 -2.16 4.01
CA SER A 34 -13.33 -0.74 4.00
C SER A 34 -11.94 -0.49 4.56
N TRP A 35 -11.32 0.59 4.11
CA TRP A 35 -9.97 0.95 4.51
C TRP A 35 -9.79 2.46 4.47
N SER A 36 -8.86 2.92 5.27
CA SER A 36 -8.41 4.31 5.30
C SER A 36 -6.88 4.40 5.22
N VAL A 37 -6.38 5.62 5.03
CA VAL A 37 -4.95 5.88 4.99
C VAL A 37 -4.55 6.53 6.31
N GLY A 38 -3.55 5.93 6.96
CA GLY A 38 -2.93 6.47 8.17
C GLY A 38 -1.44 6.73 7.98
N HIS A 39 -0.77 7.14 9.02
CA HIS A 39 0.68 7.26 9.05
C HIS A 39 1.24 6.93 10.44
N THR A 40 2.50 6.58 10.49
CA THR A 40 3.23 6.28 11.74
C THR A 40 4.70 6.63 11.58
N ASP A 41 5.35 6.89 12.70
CA ASP A 41 6.79 7.13 12.70
C ASP A 41 7.56 5.93 12.18
N ILE A 42 8.53 6.15 11.31
CA ILE A 42 9.33 5.09 10.69
C ILE A 42 10.10 4.27 11.74
N VAL A 43 10.44 4.84 12.88
CA VAL A 43 11.12 4.16 14.01
C VAL A 43 10.25 3.06 14.62
N ASN A 44 8.94 3.14 14.45
CA ASN A 44 8.01 2.11 14.93
C ASN A 44 8.01 0.85 14.06
N ILE A 45 8.57 0.95 12.85
CA ILE A 45 8.51 -0.09 11.82
C ILE A 45 9.90 -0.57 11.43
N ALA A 46 10.88 0.36 11.35
CA ALA A 46 12.23 0.05 10.92
C ALA A 46 12.84 -1.05 11.80
N ASN A 47 13.45 -2.05 11.15
CA ASN A 47 14.07 -3.21 11.80
C ASN A 47 13.09 -4.08 12.64
N LYS A 48 11.80 -3.98 12.37
CA LYS A 48 10.77 -4.84 12.97
C LYS A 48 10.14 -5.74 11.92
N GLU A 49 10.07 -7.03 12.23
CA GLU A 49 9.44 -8.01 11.38
C GLU A 49 8.00 -8.25 11.85
N LYS A 50 7.05 -8.21 10.91
CA LYS A 50 5.66 -8.61 11.16
C LYS A 50 5.46 -10.00 10.56
N VAL A 51 5.46 -10.99 11.41
CA VAL A 51 5.18 -12.38 11.00
C VAL A 51 3.69 -12.61 10.72
N LEU A 52 3.42 -13.62 9.89
CA LEU A 52 2.05 -14.06 9.64
C LEU A 52 1.43 -14.58 10.96
N PRO A 53 0.21 -14.15 11.35
CA PRO A 53 -0.48 -14.68 12.51
C PRO A 53 -0.64 -16.21 12.44
N ALA A 54 -0.37 -16.89 13.55
CA ALA A 54 -0.42 -18.36 13.59
C ALA A 54 -1.81 -18.93 13.30
N ASP A 55 -2.86 -18.20 13.66
CA ASP A 55 -4.26 -18.54 13.39
C ASP A 55 -4.65 -18.48 11.91
N TYR A 56 -3.77 -17.96 11.05
CA TYR A 56 -3.95 -17.98 9.59
C TYR A 56 -3.49 -19.29 8.96
N ILE A 57 -2.73 -20.11 9.68
CA ILE A 57 -2.20 -21.40 9.22
C ILE A 57 -2.98 -22.52 9.92
N ARG A 58 -3.45 -23.51 9.14
CA ARG A 58 -4.11 -24.68 9.71
C ARG A 58 -3.10 -25.54 10.50
N GLU A 59 -3.62 -26.33 11.42
CA GLU A 59 -2.82 -27.23 12.27
C GLU A 59 -1.97 -28.22 11.47
N ASP A 60 -2.42 -28.56 10.25
CA ASP A 60 -1.66 -29.43 9.34
C ASP A 60 -0.39 -28.74 8.75
N GLY A 61 -0.25 -27.44 8.90
CA GLY A 61 0.87 -26.64 8.39
C GLY A 61 0.91 -26.43 6.88
N PHE A 62 -0.02 -26.99 6.12
CA PHE A 62 -0.03 -26.95 4.65
C PHE A 62 -1.14 -26.08 4.05
N HIS A 63 -2.14 -25.73 4.83
CA HIS A 63 -3.30 -24.99 4.36
C HIS A 63 -3.56 -23.75 5.18
N VAL A 64 -4.35 -22.84 4.62
CA VAL A 64 -4.78 -21.61 5.28
C VAL A 64 -6.15 -21.79 5.94
N THR A 65 -6.41 -20.99 6.96
CA THR A 65 -7.69 -20.97 7.66
C THR A 65 -8.70 -20.06 6.97
N GLU A 66 -9.96 -20.13 7.41
CA GLU A 66 -11.00 -19.22 6.95
C GLU A 66 -10.71 -17.76 7.34
N ALA A 67 -10.06 -17.52 8.48
CA ALA A 67 -9.61 -16.19 8.88
C ALA A 67 -8.65 -15.57 7.85
N PHE A 68 -7.72 -16.36 7.31
CA PHE A 68 -6.85 -15.90 6.24
C PHE A 68 -7.59 -15.63 4.94
N ARG A 69 -8.57 -16.45 4.59
CA ARG A 69 -9.42 -16.23 3.40
C ARG A 69 -10.19 -14.92 3.51
N THR A 70 -10.84 -14.68 4.62
CA THR A 70 -11.56 -13.43 4.91
C THR A 70 -10.62 -12.22 4.81
N TYR A 71 -9.39 -12.36 5.27
CA TYR A 71 -8.38 -11.32 5.13
C TYR A 71 -7.99 -11.07 3.66
N CYS A 72 -7.72 -12.11 2.89
CA CYS A 72 -7.20 -12.00 1.52
C CYS A 72 -8.27 -11.70 0.47
N GLN A 73 -9.49 -12.20 0.64
CA GLN A 73 -10.56 -12.13 -0.38
C GLN A 73 -10.75 -10.72 -0.96
N PRO A 74 -10.94 -9.66 -0.16
CA PRO A 74 -11.16 -8.33 -0.70
C PRO A 74 -9.92 -7.76 -1.43
N LEU A 75 -8.72 -8.26 -1.10
CA LEU A 75 -7.48 -7.78 -1.70
C LEU A 75 -7.25 -8.34 -3.10
N ILE A 76 -7.80 -9.51 -3.41
CA ILE A 76 -7.69 -10.15 -4.72
C ILE A 76 -8.88 -9.86 -5.64
N GLU A 77 -10.02 -9.44 -5.09
CA GLU A 77 -11.21 -9.09 -5.88
C GLU A 77 -11.16 -7.67 -6.46
N GLY A 78 -10.34 -6.79 -5.88
CA GLY A 78 -10.21 -5.40 -6.31
C GLY A 78 -9.17 -5.20 -7.39
N GLU A 79 -9.55 -5.31 -8.66
CA GLU A 79 -8.64 -5.05 -9.78
C GLU A 79 -8.85 -3.64 -10.34
N LEU A 80 -7.75 -2.92 -10.55
CA LEU A 80 -7.73 -1.63 -11.24
C LEU A 80 -7.12 -1.82 -12.63
N TRP A 81 -7.96 -1.75 -13.65
CA TRP A 81 -7.52 -1.83 -15.03
C TRP A 81 -6.81 -0.54 -15.44
N PRO A 82 -5.68 -0.63 -16.15
CA PRO A 82 -5.04 0.54 -16.75
C PRO A 82 -5.90 1.11 -17.87
N ASP A 83 -5.74 2.40 -18.16
CA ASP A 83 -6.31 3.00 -19.35
C ASP A 83 -5.70 2.38 -20.61
N TYR A 84 -6.50 2.26 -21.68
CA TYR A 84 -6.04 1.72 -22.96
C TYR A 84 -6.13 2.78 -24.05
N SER A 85 -5.12 2.85 -24.89
CA SER A 85 -5.12 3.65 -26.12
C SER A 85 -4.67 2.80 -27.30
N GLY A 86 -5.53 2.67 -28.33
CA GLY A 86 -5.20 1.84 -29.50
C GLY A 86 -4.98 0.35 -29.18
N GLY A 87 -5.59 -0.18 -28.11
CA GLY A 87 -5.44 -1.57 -27.68
C GLY A 87 -4.20 -1.83 -26.82
N ILE A 88 -3.42 -0.80 -26.47
CA ILE A 88 -2.21 -0.89 -25.66
C ILE A 88 -2.45 -0.21 -24.31
N PRO A 89 -2.06 -0.84 -23.16
CA PRO A 89 -2.17 -0.21 -21.85
C PRO A 89 -1.32 1.06 -21.78
N VAL A 90 -1.88 2.14 -21.24
CA VAL A 90 -1.20 3.40 -21.01
C VAL A 90 -0.73 3.46 -19.57
N TYR A 91 0.57 3.58 -19.38
CA TYR A 91 1.19 3.76 -18.08
C TYR A 91 1.68 5.19 -17.88
N SER A 92 1.59 5.69 -16.66
CA SER A 92 2.16 6.99 -16.31
C SER A 92 3.68 6.98 -16.53
N GLN A 93 4.15 7.95 -17.31
CA GLN A 93 5.58 8.12 -17.55
C GLN A 93 6.12 9.25 -16.67
N LEU A 94 7.21 8.97 -15.97
CA LEU A 94 7.93 9.98 -15.23
C LEU A 94 8.82 10.77 -16.18
N VAL A 95 8.50 12.05 -16.38
CA VAL A 95 9.35 12.96 -17.14
C VAL A 95 10.57 13.32 -16.30
N ARG A 96 11.75 12.85 -16.69
CA ARG A 96 13.02 13.15 -16.02
C ARG A 96 13.61 14.43 -16.64
N ASN A 97 13.38 15.55 -15.99
CA ASN A 97 14.04 16.80 -16.34
C ASN A 97 15.35 16.94 -15.58
N LEU A 98 16.44 17.19 -16.28
CA LEU A 98 17.71 17.57 -15.68
C LEU A 98 17.54 18.95 -15.03
N VAL A 99 17.62 19.02 -13.72
CA VAL A 99 17.67 20.29 -13.01
C VAL A 99 19.11 20.78 -12.99
N PRO A 100 19.40 22.01 -13.45
CA PRO A 100 20.74 22.57 -13.39
C PRO A 100 21.27 22.55 -11.96
N LYS A 101 22.52 22.08 -11.78
CA LYS A 101 23.16 22.09 -10.48
C LYS A 101 23.29 23.56 -10.01
N LYS A 102 22.62 23.91 -8.94
CA LYS A 102 22.90 25.17 -8.26
C LYS A 102 24.25 25.05 -7.59
N LEU A 103 25.26 25.67 -8.20
CA LEU A 103 26.53 25.92 -7.52
C LEU A 103 26.26 26.99 -6.46
N GLY A 104 26.35 26.59 -5.19
CA GLY A 104 26.37 27.51 -4.06
C GLY A 104 27.72 28.20 -3.96
#